data_3a2277a75f07d2916dcf83c37f034c03
#
_entry.id   3a2277a75f07d2916dcf83c37f034c03
#
_cell.length_a   1.000
_cell.length_b   1.000
_cell.length_c   1.000
_cell.angle_alpha   90.00
_cell.angle_beta   90.00
_cell.angle_gamma   90.00
#
_symmetry.space_group_name_H-M   'P 1'
#
loop_
_entity.id
_entity.type
_entity.pdbx_description
1 polymer ?
#
loop_
_entity_poly.entity_id
_entity_poly.type
_entity_poly.pdbx_seq_one_letter_code
_entity_poly.pdbx_strand_id
1 'polypeptide(L)'
;MRRQLFSPRAVGSKQEGANEVHCTQYPDSGIPSETTVYRVMTAIGITHKSNRKPNGITKADREARKSDDLLKRNFKADKPFSKCVTDITEVKAKNGKLYVSAIFDCYDLTAIGLSMDDNMRAELCAATVENTAAAYPEFCGAVLHSDRGSQYTSASYRAALNEYGVKQSMNSAGGRCHDNARCESIRGLVT
;
A
#
# COMPACT_ATOMS: atom_id res chain seq x y z
N MET A 1 7.78 41.48 17.40
CA MET A 1 8.30 40.31 16.70
C MET A 1 7.46 39.08 17.06
N ARG A 2 6.50 38.71 16.25
CA ARG A 2 5.67 37.50 16.45
C ARG A 2 6.15 36.44 15.47
N ARG A 3 6.73 35.37 15.99
CA ARG A 3 7.02 34.15 15.22
C ARG A 3 5.70 33.45 14.94
N GLN A 4 5.26 33.40 13.69
CA GLN A 4 4.20 32.50 13.27
C GLN A 4 4.78 31.09 13.08
N LEU A 5 4.24 30.16 13.86
CA LEU A 5 4.49 28.74 13.77
C LEU A 5 3.85 28.21 12.46
N PHE A 6 4.68 27.64 11.62
CA PHE A 6 4.25 26.91 10.44
C PHE A 6 3.55 25.62 10.86
N SER A 7 2.28 25.50 10.48
CA SER A 7 1.56 24.23 10.54
C SER A 7 1.77 23.48 9.21
N PRO A 8 2.26 22.23 9.19
CA PRO A 8 2.42 21.49 7.96
C PRO A 8 1.05 20.96 7.53
N ARG A 9 0.47 21.52 6.47
CA ARG A 9 -0.70 20.94 5.80
C ARG A 9 -0.30 20.40 4.43
N ALA A 10 -0.55 19.10 4.29
CA ALA A 10 -0.76 18.31 3.08
C ALA A 10 0.37 18.34 2.05
N VAL A 11 1.20 17.33 2.10
CA VAL A 11 2.02 16.90 0.97
C VAL A 11 1.11 16.23 -0.05
N GLY A 12 0.59 17.02 -0.99
CA GLY A 12 -0.04 16.53 -2.21
C GLY A 12 1.04 16.11 -3.20
N SER A 13 0.94 14.91 -3.66
CA SER A 13 1.81 14.30 -4.67
C SER A 13 1.68 15.02 -6.01
N LYS A 14 2.72 15.76 -6.41
CA LYS A 14 3.23 15.96 -7.77
C LYS A 14 4.20 17.13 -7.77
N GLN A 15 5.37 16.95 -8.36
CA GLN A 15 6.38 18.00 -8.53
C GLN A 15 5.88 19.24 -9.32
N GLU A 16 4.77 19.15 -10.03
CA GLU A 16 4.14 20.27 -10.74
C GLU A 16 3.38 21.23 -9.84
N GLY A 17 2.87 20.76 -8.68
CA GLY A 17 2.07 21.59 -7.78
C GLY A 17 2.86 22.53 -6.87
N ALA A 18 4.14 22.28 -6.62
CA ALA A 18 4.93 23.08 -5.68
C ALA A 18 5.25 24.49 -6.25
N ASN A 19 5.49 24.58 -7.55
CA ASN A 19 5.81 25.85 -8.21
C ASN A 19 4.56 26.74 -8.39
N GLU A 20 3.40 26.14 -8.75
CA GLU A 20 2.14 26.88 -8.88
C GLU A 20 1.62 27.39 -7.54
N VAL A 21 1.71 26.58 -6.47
CA VAL A 21 1.28 26.99 -5.13
C VAL A 21 2.18 28.11 -4.60
N HIS A 22 3.47 28.07 -4.91
CA HIS A 22 4.40 29.10 -4.44
C HIS A 22 4.25 30.41 -5.23
N CYS A 23 4.02 30.36 -6.55
CA CYS A 23 3.74 31.53 -7.38
C CYS A 23 2.42 32.22 -7.04
N THR A 24 1.37 31.48 -6.67
CA THR A 24 0.07 32.06 -6.26
C THR A 24 0.11 32.68 -4.88
N GLN A 25 0.94 32.17 -3.97
CA GLN A 25 1.00 32.65 -2.61
C GLN A 25 1.96 33.85 -2.39
N TYR A 26 2.97 33.99 -3.28
CA TYR A 26 3.99 35.04 -3.20
C TYR A 26 4.39 35.55 -4.59
N PRO A 27 3.48 36.22 -5.33
CA PRO A 27 3.72 36.62 -6.73
C PRO A 27 4.88 37.61 -6.92
N ASP A 28 5.22 38.38 -5.90
CA ASP A 28 6.28 39.39 -5.95
C ASP A 28 7.59 39.00 -5.24
N SER A 29 7.74 37.73 -4.87
CA SER A 29 8.87 37.29 -4.02
C SER A 29 10.18 37.03 -4.77
N GLY A 30 10.24 37.27 -6.08
CA GLY A 30 11.44 37.01 -6.88
C GLY A 30 11.90 35.54 -6.83
N ILE A 31 10.94 34.59 -6.67
CA ILE A 31 11.23 33.17 -6.54
C ILE A 31 11.88 32.67 -7.82
N PRO A 32 13.07 32.05 -7.75
CA PRO A 32 13.77 31.54 -8.91
C PRO A 32 12.97 30.39 -9.56
N SER A 33 13.16 30.20 -10.87
CA SER A 33 12.53 29.11 -11.60
C SER A 33 12.86 27.74 -10.97
N GLU A 34 11.99 26.75 -11.15
CA GLU A 34 12.18 25.38 -10.68
C GLU A 34 13.56 24.83 -11.06
N THR A 35 14.02 25.08 -12.29
CA THR A 35 15.34 24.68 -12.77
C THR A 35 16.47 25.29 -11.94
N THR A 36 16.33 26.56 -11.55
CA THR A 36 17.31 27.27 -10.70
C THR A 36 17.33 26.67 -9.30
N VAL A 37 16.17 26.45 -8.70
CA VAL A 37 16.03 25.80 -7.39
C VAL A 37 16.67 24.41 -7.41
N TYR A 38 16.38 23.60 -8.42
CA TYR A 38 16.95 22.27 -8.57
C TYR A 38 18.48 22.29 -8.71
N ARG A 39 19.05 23.23 -9.46
CA ARG A 39 20.50 23.41 -9.60
C ARG A 39 21.16 23.76 -8.27
N VAL A 40 20.56 24.67 -7.51
CA VAL A 40 21.06 25.04 -6.18
C VAL A 40 20.99 23.83 -5.24
N MET A 41 19.87 23.13 -5.17
CA MET A 41 19.71 21.92 -4.35
C MET A 41 20.74 20.85 -4.71
N THR A 42 21.05 20.68 -6.02
CA THR A 42 22.09 19.76 -6.48
C THR A 42 23.48 20.20 -6.01
N ALA A 43 23.79 21.50 -6.13
CA ALA A 43 25.09 22.04 -5.74
C ALA A 43 25.36 21.91 -4.24
N ILE A 44 24.34 22.04 -3.39
CA ILE A 44 24.46 21.89 -1.92
C ILE A 44 24.20 20.45 -1.43
N GLY A 45 24.03 19.48 -2.35
CA GLY A 45 23.95 18.05 -2.03
C GLY A 45 22.64 17.58 -1.38
N ILE A 46 21.58 18.38 -1.39
CA ILE A 46 20.28 18.00 -0.83
C ILE A 46 19.31 17.40 -1.86
N THR A 47 19.73 17.25 -3.12
CA THR A 47 18.96 16.46 -4.07
C THR A 47 19.18 14.98 -3.79
N HIS A 48 18.19 14.30 -3.29
CA HIS A 48 18.18 12.84 -3.33
C HIS A 48 18.14 12.41 -4.81
N LYS A 49 19.25 11.86 -5.34
CA LYS A 49 19.14 10.94 -6.46
C LYS A 49 18.23 9.83 -5.96
N SER A 50 17.02 9.74 -6.52
CA SER A 50 16.17 8.59 -6.24
C SER A 50 17.02 7.36 -6.56
N ASN A 51 17.36 6.57 -5.55
CA ASN A 51 18.00 5.27 -5.79
C ASN A 51 17.14 4.57 -6.83
N ARG A 52 17.75 4.14 -7.94
CA ARG A 52 17.05 3.30 -8.92
C ARG A 52 16.30 2.27 -8.12
N LYS A 53 14.97 2.24 -8.24
CA LYS A 53 14.17 1.22 -7.59
C LYS A 53 14.84 -0.11 -7.89
N PRO A 54 15.25 -0.90 -6.90
CA PRO A 54 15.81 -2.22 -7.15
C PRO A 54 14.79 -2.91 -8.06
N ASN A 55 15.26 -3.50 -9.17
CA ASN A 55 14.40 -4.29 -10.05
C ASN A 55 13.64 -5.24 -9.15
N GLY A 56 12.30 -5.13 -9.16
CA GLY A 56 11.44 -5.82 -8.20
C GLY A 56 11.87 -7.27 -8.09
N ILE A 57 12.09 -7.72 -6.87
CA ILE A 57 12.59 -9.06 -6.51
C ILE A 57 11.64 -10.14 -7.04
N THR A 58 10.40 -9.80 -7.32
CA THR A 58 9.36 -10.66 -7.86
C THR A 58 9.24 -10.48 -9.37
N LYS A 59 9.70 -11.46 -10.14
CA LYS A 59 9.34 -11.57 -11.55
C LYS A 59 7.84 -11.90 -11.58
N ALA A 60 7.01 -10.94 -12.02
CA ALA A 60 5.60 -11.18 -12.24
C ALA A 60 5.47 -12.31 -13.26
N ASP A 61 4.91 -13.44 -12.83
CA ASP A 61 4.51 -14.50 -13.75
C ASP A 61 3.40 -13.94 -14.65
N ARG A 62 3.69 -13.80 -15.94
CA ARG A 62 2.74 -13.28 -16.94
C ARG A 62 1.58 -14.24 -17.18
N GLU A 63 1.78 -15.54 -16.90
CA GLU A 63 0.79 -16.60 -17.10
C GLU A 63 -0.02 -16.88 -15.83
N ALA A 64 0.39 -16.34 -14.67
CA ALA A 64 -0.34 -16.52 -13.44
C ALA A 64 -1.78 -15.99 -13.58
N ARG A 65 -2.76 -16.83 -13.25
CA ARG A 65 -4.17 -16.47 -13.26
C ARG A 65 -4.41 -15.33 -12.26
N LYS A 66 -4.82 -14.18 -12.77
CA LYS A 66 -5.13 -12.97 -12.00
C LYS A 66 -6.63 -12.84 -11.86
N SER A 67 -7.08 -12.50 -10.67
CA SER A 67 -8.48 -12.20 -10.41
C SER A 67 -8.83 -10.78 -10.86
N ASP A 68 -10.11 -10.54 -11.15
CA ASP A 68 -10.62 -9.23 -11.53
C ASP A 68 -10.62 -8.26 -10.35
N ASP A 69 -10.62 -6.96 -10.65
CA ASP A 69 -10.83 -5.91 -9.65
C ASP A 69 -12.33 -5.78 -9.35
N LEU A 70 -12.76 -6.45 -8.27
CA LEU A 70 -14.15 -6.42 -7.82
C LEU A 70 -14.48 -5.14 -7.06
N LEU A 71 -13.50 -4.48 -6.45
CA LEU A 71 -13.73 -3.27 -5.66
C LEU A 71 -13.79 -2.01 -6.51
N LYS A 72 -13.10 -1.96 -7.64
CA LYS A 72 -13.06 -0.80 -8.55
C LYS A 72 -12.81 0.51 -7.80
N ARG A 73 -11.86 0.50 -6.86
CA ARG A 73 -11.53 1.60 -5.93
C ARG A 73 -12.62 1.96 -4.91
N ASN A 74 -13.73 1.23 -4.87
CA ASN A 74 -14.76 1.43 -3.85
C ASN A 74 -14.49 0.55 -2.62
N PHE A 75 -13.62 1.04 -1.75
CA PHE A 75 -13.25 0.38 -0.49
C PHE A 75 -14.26 0.65 0.65
N LYS A 76 -15.29 1.45 0.43
CA LYS A 76 -16.32 1.68 1.44
C LYS A 76 -17.11 0.40 1.63
N ALA A 77 -17.15 -0.11 2.86
CA ALA A 77 -17.96 -1.24 3.28
C ALA A 77 -19.17 -0.74 4.09
N ASP A 78 -20.34 -1.32 3.85
CA ASP A 78 -21.58 -0.95 4.55
C ASP A 78 -21.81 -1.81 5.80
N LYS A 79 -21.07 -2.92 5.92
CA LYS A 79 -21.11 -3.85 7.06
C LYS A 79 -19.75 -4.48 7.30
N PRO A 80 -19.44 -4.91 8.55
CA PRO A 80 -18.22 -5.63 8.87
C PRO A 80 -18.02 -6.86 7.99
N PHE A 81 -16.77 -7.23 7.74
CA PHE A 81 -16.33 -8.41 6.99
C PHE A 81 -16.83 -8.52 5.54
N SER A 82 -17.46 -7.49 4.98
CA SER A 82 -17.95 -7.55 3.59
C SER A 82 -16.86 -7.31 2.55
N LYS A 83 -15.95 -6.38 2.86
CA LYS A 83 -14.81 -6.02 2.04
C LYS A 83 -13.59 -5.89 2.91
N CYS A 84 -12.53 -6.60 2.57
CA CYS A 84 -11.28 -6.58 3.31
C CYS A 84 -10.12 -6.31 2.35
N VAL A 85 -9.03 -5.80 2.88
CA VAL A 85 -7.77 -5.59 2.14
C VAL A 85 -6.65 -6.34 2.83
N THR A 86 -5.69 -6.84 2.06
CA THR A 86 -4.52 -7.53 2.59
C THR A 86 -3.24 -7.00 1.95
N ASP A 87 -2.17 -7.01 2.75
CA ASP A 87 -0.85 -6.59 2.31
C ASP A 87 0.23 -7.26 3.15
N ILE A 88 1.46 -7.31 2.60
CA ILE A 88 2.65 -7.79 3.30
C ILE A 88 3.58 -6.62 3.56
N THR A 89 3.99 -6.46 4.82
CA THR A 89 4.97 -5.46 5.24
C THR A 89 6.27 -6.16 5.65
N GLU A 90 7.41 -5.65 5.15
CA GLU A 90 8.73 -6.07 5.61
C GLU A 90 9.15 -5.21 6.80
N VAL A 91 9.48 -5.84 7.91
CA VAL A 91 10.02 -5.21 9.12
C VAL A 91 11.47 -5.64 9.30
N LYS A 92 12.38 -4.68 9.45
CA LYS A 92 13.78 -4.95 9.74
C LYS A 92 13.92 -5.31 11.22
N ALA A 93 14.44 -6.50 11.50
CA ALA A 93 14.76 -6.97 12.82
C ALA A 93 16.29 -7.01 13.03
N LYS A 94 16.74 -7.11 14.29
CA LYS A 94 18.19 -7.19 14.61
C LYS A 94 18.90 -8.34 13.90
N ASN A 95 18.22 -9.46 13.70
CA ASN A 95 18.79 -10.71 13.17
C ASN A 95 18.28 -11.04 11.75
N GLY A 96 17.70 -10.07 11.02
CA GLY A 96 17.18 -10.31 9.68
C GLY A 96 15.95 -9.51 9.33
N LYS A 97 15.07 -10.11 8.55
CA LYS A 97 13.82 -9.51 8.10
C LYS A 97 12.65 -10.33 8.62
N LEU A 98 11.61 -9.66 9.01
CA LEU A 98 10.33 -10.25 9.37
C LEU A 98 9.29 -9.75 8.36
N TYR A 99 8.50 -10.67 7.83
CA TYR A 99 7.39 -10.34 6.94
C TYR A 99 6.09 -10.50 7.72
N VAL A 100 5.28 -9.46 7.68
CA VAL A 100 3.99 -9.40 8.37
C VAL A 100 2.92 -9.31 7.31
N SER A 101 2.09 -10.35 7.22
CA SER A 101 0.88 -10.37 6.40
C SER A 101 -0.30 -10.00 7.28
N ALA A 102 -1.08 -9.01 6.87
CA ALA A 102 -2.23 -8.54 7.62
C ALA A 102 -3.48 -8.45 6.73
N ILE A 103 -4.65 -8.68 7.34
CA ILE A 103 -5.97 -8.45 6.73
C ILE A 103 -6.67 -7.38 7.55
N PHE A 104 -7.17 -6.34 6.86
CA PHE A 104 -7.91 -5.23 7.46
C PHE A 104 -9.34 -5.21 6.94
N ASP A 105 -10.30 -5.00 7.83
CA ASP A 105 -11.68 -4.74 7.44
C ASP A 105 -11.81 -3.32 6.88
N CYS A 106 -12.48 -3.18 5.74
CA CYS A 106 -12.74 -1.86 5.14
C CYS A 106 -13.86 -1.09 5.86
N TYR A 107 -14.61 -1.72 6.74
CA TYR A 107 -15.70 -1.09 7.48
C TYR A 107 -15.17 -0.13 8.56
N ASP A 108 -14.28 -0.60 9.40
CA ASP A 108 -13.77 0.14 10.56
C ASP A 108 -12.23 0.25 10.59
N LEU A 109 -11.54 -0.34 9.59
CA LEU A 109 -10.09 -0.41 9.45
C LEU A 109 -9.39 -1.27 10.52
N THR A 110 -10.13 -2.10 11.22
CA THR A 110 -9.56 -3.03 12.21
C THR A 110 -8.74 -4.12 11.52
N ALA A 111 -7.57 -4.45 12.09
CA ALA A 111 -6.79 -5.61 11.68
C ALA A 111 -7.49 -6.87 12.22
N ILE A 112 -8.09 -7.65 11.32
CA ILE A 112 -8.83 -8.87 11.65
C ILE A 112 -8.00 -10.14 11.48
N GLY A 113 -6.86 -10.06 10.81
CA GLY A 113 -5.93 -11.17 10.63
C GLY A 113 -4.49 -10.70 10.59
N LEU A 114 -3.61 -11.49 11.18
CA LEU A 114 -2.18 -11.21 11.20
C LEU A 114 -1.39 -12.53 11.26
N SER A 115 -0.38 -12.63 10.40
CA SER A 115 0.63 -13.71 10.47
C SER A 115 2.01 -13.15 10.18
N MET A 116 3.03 -13.80 10.72
CA MET A 116 4.42 -13.37 10.59
C MET A 116 5.31 -14.54 10.19
N ASP A 117 6.31 -14.28 9.34
CA ASP A 117 7.29 -15.26 8.90
C ASP A 117 8.62 -14.57 8.59
N ASP A 118 9.72 -15.29 8.61
CA ASP A 118 11.03 -14.84 8.14
C ASP A 118 11.15 -14.85 6.60
N ASN A 119 10.17 -15.44 5.90
CA ASN A 119 10.10 -15.56 4.46
C ASN A 119 8.79 -14.98 3.88
N MET A 120 8.90 -14.21 2.82
CA MET A 120 7.76 -13.65 2.08
C MET A 120 7.24 -14.68 1.06
N ARG A 121 6.62 -15.76 1.53
CA ARG A 121 6.06 -16.84 0.71
C ARG A 121 4.53 -16.76 0.65
N ALA A 122 3.95 -17.54 -0.27
CA ALA A 122 2.50 -17.66 -0.42
C ALA A 122 1.82 -18.27 0.80
N GLU A 123 2.53 -19.17 1.49
CA GLU A 123 2.09 -19.85 2.71
C GLU A 123 1.79 -18.84 3.83
N LEU A 124 2.56 -17.77 3.93
CA LEU A 124 2.30 -16.68 4.89
C LEU A 124 0.92 -16.05 4.65
N CYS A 125 0.58 -15.77 3.39
CA CYS A 125 -0.73 -15.21 3.04
C CYS A 125 -1.86 -16.22 3.26
N ALA A 126 -1.65 -17.47 2.92
CA ALA A 126 -2.63 -18.54 3.15
C ALA A 126 -2.92 -18.71 4.64
N ALA A 127 -1.88 -18.82 5.48
CA ALA A 127 -2.01 -18.91 6.93
C ALA A 127 -2.75 -17.68 7.51
N THR A 128 -2.56 -16.48 6.94
CA THR A 128 -3.30 -15.30 7.39
C THR A 128 -4.80 -15.43 7.12
N VAL A 129 -5.19 -15.96 5.96
CA VAL A 129 -6.59 -16.24 5.62
C VAL A 129 -7.19 -17.29 6.55
N GLU A 130 -6.49 -18.41 6.76
CA GLU A 130 -6.91 -19.50 7.65
C GLU A 130 -7.11 -19.01 9.09
N ASN A 131 -6.13 -18.29 9.64
CA ASN A 131 -6.20 -17.73 11.00
C ASN A 131 -7.35 -16.73 11.13
N THR A 132 -7.60 -15.92 10.09
CA THR A 132 -8.70 -14.94 10.10
C THR A 132 -10.05 -15.66 10.08
N ALA A 133 -10.23 -16.65 9.21
CA ALA A 133 -11.48 -17.42 9.12
C ALA A 133 -11.77 -18.20 10.40
N ALA A 134 -10.73 -18.73 11.05
CA ALA A 134 -10.87 -19.42 12.33
C ALA A 134 -11.28 -18.49 13.47
N ALA A 135 -10.76 -17.24 13.48
CA ALA A 135 -11.09 -16.25 14.51
C ALA A 135 -12.42 -15.54 14.25
N TYR A 136 -12.77 -15.33 12.99
CA TYR A 136 -13.96 -14.58 12.55
C TYR A 136 -14.70 -15.36 11.46
N PRO A 137 -15.64 -16.25 11.82
CA PRO A 137 -16.43 -17.01 10.84
C PRO A 137 -17.20 -16.13 9.84
N GLU A 138 -17.54 -14.89 10.23
CA GLU A 138 -18.22 -13.90 9.38
C GLU A 138 -17.35 -13.41 8.21
N PHE A 139 -16.04 -13.62 8.27
CA PHE A 139 -15.11 -13.35 7.17
C PHE A 139 -15.34 -14.30 5.98
N CYS A 140 -15.96 -15.46 6.20
CA CYS A 140 -16.30 -16.40 5.14
C CYS A 140 -17.28 -15.73 4.14
N GLY A 141 -16.91 -15.76 2.85
CA GLY A 141 -17.68 -15.10 1.80
C GLY A 141 -17.35 -13.63 1.55
N ALA A 142 -16.44 -13.03 2.32
CA ALA A 142 -15.92 -11.67 2.12
C ALA A 142 -15.29 -11.48 0.73
N VAL A 143 -15.14 -10.23 0.30
CA VAL A 143 -14.25 -9.86 -0.80
C VAL A 143 -12.91 -9.44 -0.23
N LEU A 144 -11.84 -10.18 -0.52
CA LEU A 144 -10.48 -9.87 -0.08
C LEU A 144 -9.66 -9.32 -1.24
N HIS A 145 -9.25 -8.07 -1.11
CA HIS A 145 -8.50 -7.35 -2.14
C HIS A 145 -7.01 -7.30 -1.82
N SER A 146 -6.19 -7.56 -2.83
CA SER A 146 -4.73 -7.53 -2.75
C SER A 146 -4.11 -6.86 -3.96
N ASP A 147 -2.81 -6.63 -3.92
CA ASP A 147 -2.02 -6.36 -5.10
C ASP A 147 -1.88 -7.63 -5.97
N ARG A 148 -1.07 -7.53 -7.04
CA ARG A 148 -0.78 -8.63 -7.97
C ARG A 148 0.52 -9.34 -7.66
N GLY A 149 0.96 -9.35 -6.41
CA GLY A 149 2.14 -10.08 -5.96
C GLY A 149 2.04 -11.58 -6.26
N SER A 150 3.19 -12.23 -6.45
CA SER A 150 3.25 -13.68 -6.73
C SER A 150 2.64 -14.51 -5.61
N GLN A 151 2.68 -14.02 -4.39
CA GLN A 151 2.09 -14.67 -3.21
C GLN A 151 0.57 -14.82 -3.39
N TYR A 152 -0.09 -13.75 -3.85
CA TYR A 152 -1.55 -13.71 -4.03
C TYR A 152 -2.04 -14.40 -5.30
N THR A 153 -1.14 -14.67 -6.27
CA THR A 153 -1.48 -15.44 -7.48
C THR A 153 -1.16 -16.93 -7.35
N SER A 154 -0.60 -17.36 -6.23
CA SER A 154 -0.22 -18.76 -5.98
C SER A 154 -1.42 -19.71 -5.89
N ALA A 155 -1.17 -21.01 -6.11
CA ALA A 155 -2.21 -22.04 -6.00
C ALA A 155 -2.61 -22.25 -4.53
N SER A 156 -1.65 -22.22 -3.59
CA SER A 156 -1.89 -22.40 -2.14
C SER A 156 -2.79 -21.30 -1.59
N TYR A 157 -2.51 -20.03 -1.90
CA TYR A 157 -3.34 -18.91 -1.48
C TYR A 157 -4.78 -19.00 -2.02
N ARG A 158 -4.93 -19.34 -3.31
CA ARG A 158 -6.27 -19.51 -3.90
C ARG A 158 -7.03 -20.70 -3.30
N ALA A 159 -6.33 -21.77 -2.95
CA ALA A 159 -6.94 -22.91 -2.27
C ALA A 159 -7.51 -22.50 -0.91
N ALA A 160 -6.75 -21.76 -0.11
CA ALA A 160 -7.22 -21.21 1.17
C ALA A 160 -8.44 -20.30 1.00
N LEU A 161 -8.43 -19.38 0.02
CA LEU A 161 -9.58 -18.51 -0.25
C LEU A 161 -10.84 -19.32 -0.63
N ASN A 162 -10.68 -20.35 -1.49
CA ASN A 162 -11.80 -21.18 -1.93
C ASN A 162 -12.39 -22.02 -0.77
N GLU A 163 -11.55 -22.52 0.13
CA GLU A 163 -11.97 -23.28 1.30
C GLU A 163 -12.93 -22.49 2.18
N TYR A 164 -12.66 -21.20 2.39
CA TYR A 164 -13.52 -20.33 3.20
C TYR A 164 -14.52 -19.50 2.36
N GLY A 165 -14.64 -19.77 1.07
CA GLY A 165 -15.57 -19.07 0.18
C GLY A 165 -15.24 -17.59 -0.01
N VAL A 166 -14.02 -17.16 0.33
CA VAL A 166 -13.57 -15.75 0.19
C VAL A 166 -13.32 -15.41 -1.27
N LYS A 167 -13.89 -14.32 -1.74
CA LYS A 167 -13.78 -13.87 -3.13
C LYS A 167 -12.52 -13.05 -3.32
N GLN A 168 -11.61 -13.53 -4.16
CA GLN A 168 -10.40 -12.81 -4.50
C GLN A 168 -10.68 -11.61 -5.39
N SER A 169 -10.14 -10.44 -5.02
CA SER A 169 -10.10 -9.24 -5.84
C SER A 169 -8.65 -8.75 -5.95
N MET A 170 -8.24 -8.28 -7.12
CA MET A 170 -6.88 -7.77 -7.36
C MET A 170 -6.92 -6.45 -8.10
N ASN A 171 -5.92 -5.62 -7.88
CA ASN A 171 -5.73 -4.38 -8.63
C ASN A 171 -5.84 -4.59 -10.14
N SER A 172 -6.40 -3.61 -10.86
CA SER A 172 -6.50 -3.64 -12.32
C SER A 172 -5.14 -3.76 -13.00
N ALA A 173 -5.08 -4.33 -14.21
CA ALA A 173 -3.87 -4.39 -15.01
C ALA A 173 -3.40 -2.97 -15.37
N GLY A 174 -2.16 -2.62 -15.01
CA GLY A 174 -1.61 -1.27 -15.22
C GLY A 174 -2.09 -0.24 -14.19
N GLY A 175 -2.83 -0.65 -13.15
CA GLY A 175 -3.18 0.19 -12.02
C GLY A 175 -1.91 0.74 -11.34
N ARG A 176 -1.90 2.05 -11.07
CA ARG A 176 -0.81 2.68 -10.31
C ARG A 176 -0.91 2.22 -8.86
N CYS A 177 0.19 2.28 -8.11
CA CYS A 177 0.26 1.94 -6.68
C CYS A 177 -0.81 2.63 -5.80
N HIS A 178 -1.47 3.67 -6.30
CA HIS A 178 -2.59 4.35 -5.66
C HIS A 178 -3.85 3.47 -5.47
N ASP A 179 -3.94 2.33 -6.15
CA ASP A 179 -5.09 1.43 -6.00
C ASP A 179 -5.06 0.69 -4.65
N ASN A 180 -3.91 0.69 -3.98
CA ASN A 180 -3.74 0.19 -2.62
C ASN A 180 -3.54 1.31 -1.57
N ALA A 181 -3.91 2.55 -1.90
CA ALA A 181 -3.69 3.73 -1.07
C ALA A 181 -4.30 3.61 0.35
N ARG A 182 -5.35 2.78 0.52
CA ARG A 182 -5.92 2.51 1.84
C ARG A 182 -5.02 1.60 2.69
N CYS A 183 -4.39 0.59 2.11
CA CYS A 183 -3.38 -0.20 2.82
C CYS A 183 -2.17 0.66 3.20
N GLU A 184 -1.75 1.59 2.32
CA GLU A 184 -0.68 2.54 2.63
C GLU A 184 -1.07 3.52 3.75
N SER A 185 -2.33 3.99 3.78
CA SER A 185 -2.84 4.84 4.87
C SER A 185 -2.88 4.10 6.20
N ILE A 186 -3.23 2.81 6.19
CA ILE A 186 -3.29 1.96 7.39
C ILE A 186 -1.88 1.61 7.86
N ARG A 187 -0.91 1.41 6.95
CA ARG A 187 0.51 1.25 7.31
C ARG A 187 1.04 2.43 8.13
N GLY A 188 0.66 3.65 7.78
CA GLY A 188 1.06 4.85 8.51
C GLY A 188 0.50 4.95 9.93
N LEU A 189 -0.45 4.09 10.31
CA LEU A 189 -1.01 4.00 11.66
C LEU A 189 -0.30 2.94 12.53
N VAL A 190 0.46 2.02 11.92
CA VAL A 190 1.12 0.88 12.58
C VAL A 190 2.65 1.08 12.70
N THR A 191 3.22 2.08 12.05
CA THR A 191 4.63 2.49 12.14
C THR A 191 4.78 3.77 12.94
#